data_2a6c45368d3561c5fa413cc88dd4bd15
#
_entry.id   2a6c45368d3561c5fa413cc88dd4bd15
#
_cell.length_a   1.000
_cell.length_b   1.000
_cell.length_c   1.000
_cell.angle_alpha   90.00
_cell.angle_beta   90.00
_cell.angle_gamma   90.00
#
_symmetry.space_group_name_H-M   'P 1'
#
loop_
_entity.id
_entity.type
_entity.pdbx_description
1 polymer ?
#
loop_
_entity_poly.entity_id
_entity_poly.type
_entity_poly.pdbx_seq_one_letter_code
_entity_poly.pdbx_strand_id
1 'polypeptide(L)'
;MELNKVYCMDNLELLKQLPDESIDLIYCDILYNTGKKFKDYDDNLGSPWEAMEWYRPRLIEMKRVLKNTGSIYLQCDHRLVHYLKVEMDNIFGIKNFKNEIIWHYNRWTGKSKKFQSLHDNILFYTKTNEYIFNVQYKDYTEGSKKRKEHTLHRFKNGEKYLVTENKGVPQNDVWTDIPFIPPSSKERVGYDTQKPKELIKRIILSSSNEGDVVADFFMGSGTSMVVAKELNRRYIGCDINPKAVEITNKRLEDI
;
A
#
# COMPACT_ATOMS: atom_id res chain seq x y z
N MET A 1 16.93 7.12 -14.68
CA MET A 1 16.96 7.26 -13.19
C MET A 1 17.61 6.03 -12.58
N GLU A 2 18.36 6.21 -11.49
CA GLU A 2 19.00 5.11 -10.77
C GLU A 2 18.02 4.47 -9.80
N LEU A 3 18.05 3.15 -9.71
CA LEU A 3 17.31 2.39 -8.68
C LEU A 3 18.07 2.41 -7.35
N ASN A 4 17.39 2.00 -6.28
CA ASN A 4 17.88 2.04 -4.90
C ASN A 4 18.22 3.47 -4.45
N LYS A 5 17.42 4.42 -4.91
CA LYS A 5 17.60 5.85 -4.67
C LYS A 5 16.27 6.54 -4.42
N VAL A 6 16.30 7.60 -3.63
CA VAL A 6 15.17 8.49 -3.39
C VAL A 6 15.49 9.90 -3.88
N TYR A 7 14.48 10.60 -4.37
CA TYR A 7 14.61 11.86 -5.06
C TYR A 7 13.80 12.96 -4.37
N CYS A 8 14.38 14.15 -4.23
CA CYS A 8 13.68 15.33 -3.75
C CYS A 8 13.11 16.10 -4.95
N MET A 9 11.90 15.76 -5.37
CA MET A 9 11.26 16.37 -6.54
C MET A 9 9.77 16.07 -6.61
N ASP A 10 9.04 16.79 -7.45
CA ASP A 10 7.65 16.48 -7.77
C ASP A 10 7.53 15.09 -8.39
N ASN A 11 6.52 14.36 -7.98
CA ASN A 11 6.32 12.97 -8.41
C ASN A 11 5.97 12.83 -9.91
N LEU A 12 5.26 13.79 -10.49
CA LEU A 12 4.98 13.79 -11.93
C LEU A 12 6.25 13.99 -12.75
N GLU A 13 7.17 14.82 -12.26
CA GLU A 13 8.47 15.02 -12.91
C GLU A 13 9.37 13.77 -12.80
N LEU A 14 9.34 13.05 -11.68
CA LEU A 14 10.02 11.77 -11.57
C LEU A 14 9.40 10.74 -12.52
N LEU A 15 8.07 10.59 -12.48
CA LEU A 15 7.33 9.64 -13.32
C LEU A 15 7.64 9.80 -14.80
N LYS A 16 7.68 11.03 -15.32
CA LYS A 16 8.03 11.33 -16.73
C LYS A 16 9.43 10.88 -17.13
N GLN A 17 10.36 10.76 -16.19
CA GLN A 17 11.74 10.36 -16.44
C GLN A 17 11.93 8.83 -16.35
N LEU A 18 10.93 8.08 -15.88
CA LEU A 18 10.99 6.63 -15.78
C LEU A 18 10.58 5.99 -17.12
N PRO A 19 11.27 4.90 -17.52
CA PRO A 19 10.87 4.12 -18.68
C PRO A 19 9.48 3.49 -18.51
N ASP A 20 8.80 3.25 -19.61
CA ASP A 20 7.60 2.42 -19.63
C ASP A 20 7.91 1.04 -19.05
N GLU A 21 6.93 0.45 -18.35
CA GLU A 21 6.99 -0.92 -17.86
C GLU A 21 8.26 -1.26 -17.05
N SER A 22 8.71 -0.32 -16.23
CA SER A 22 9.94 -0.45 -15.42
C SER A 22 9.69 -0.79 -13.95
N ILE A 23 8.46 -0.66 -13.45
CA ILE A 23 8.07 -0.83 -12.03
C ILE A 23 7.20 -2.08 -11.87
N ASP A 24 7.51 -2.92 -10.88
CA ASP A 24 6.75 -4.12 -10.56
C ASP A 24 5.60 -3.84 -9.59
N LEU A 25 5.83 -2.99 -8.59
CA LEU A 25 4.86 -2.63 -7.58
C LEU A 25 4.90 -1.14 -7.27
N ILE A 26 3.75 -0.49 -7.31
CA ILE A 26 3.56 0.86 -6.80
C ILE A 26 2.72 0.78 -5.52
N TYR A 27 3.22 1.38 -4.44
CA TYR A 27 2.44 1.70 -3.25
C TYR A 27 2.57 3.19 -2.98
N CYS A 28 1.46 3.86 -2.74
CA CYS A 28 1.46 5.27 -2.34
C CYS A 28 0.42 5.54 -1.26
N ASP A 29 0.87 6.14 -0.17
CA ASP A 29 0.02 6.78 0.83
C ASP A 29 -0.20 8.23 0.38
N ILE A 30 -1.24 8.46 -0.43
CA ILE A 30 -1.44 9.73 -1.13
C ILE A 30 -1.94 10.84 -0.19
N LEU A 31 -1.98 12.09 -0.64
CA LEU A 31 -2.63 13.17 0.10
C LEU A 31 -4.13 12.89 0.26
N TYR A 32 -4.66 13.03 1.48
CA TYR A 32 -6.07 12.69 1.77
C TYR A 32 -7.04 13.85 1.52
N ASN A 33 -6.50 15.00 1.12
CA ASN A 33 -7.26 16.25 0.94
C ASN A 33 -8.07 16.62 2.19
N THR A 34 -7.42 16.55 3.34
CA THR A 34 -8.06 16.88 4.63
C THR A 34 -8.31 18.38 4.81
N GLY A 35 -7.75 19.20 3.94
CA GLY A 35 -7.74 20.66 4.05
C GLY A 35 -6.84 21.17 5.19
N LYS A 36 -6.01 20.31 5.78
CA LYS A 36 -5.10 20.65 6.88
C LYS A 36 -3.70 20.94 6.36
N LYS A 37 -3.09 21.95 6.96
CA LYS A 37 -1.66 22.17 6.81
C LYS A 37 -0.95 21.42 7.95
N PHE A 38 -0.24 20.37 7.60
CA PHE A 38 0.64 19.65 8.51
C PHE A 38 1.99 20.39 8.65
N LYS A 39 2.79 19.98 9.62
CA LYS A 39 4.11 20.56 9.82
C LYS A 39 5.01 20.37 8.60
N ASP A 40 4.91 19.23 7.96
CA ASP A 40 5.81 18.76 6.92
C ASP A 40 5.23 18.91 5.49
N TYR A 41 3.90 19.12 5.32
CA TYR A 41 3.25 19.29 4.01
C TYR A 41 1.86 19.94 4.12
N ASP A 42 1.35 20.42 2.99
CA ASP A 42 -0.02 20.92 2.85
C ASP A 42 -0.90 19.85 2.21
N ASP A 43 -1.99 19.47 2.90
CA ASP A 43 -2.93 18.45 2.47
C ASP A 43 -4.25 19.08 1.99
N ASN A 44 -4.11 20.11 1.14
CA ASN A 44 -5.24 20.82 0.54
C ASN A 44 -5.10 20.86 -0.97
N LEU A 45 -5.92 20.07 -1.65
CA LEU A 45 -6.01 20.03 -3.12
C LEU A 45 -7.33 20.66 -3.64
N GLY A 46 -8.01 21.45 -2.80
CA GLY A 46 -9.28 22.05 -3.13
C GLY A 46 -10.47 21.09 -2.99
N SER A 47 -11.45 21.20 -3.88
CA SER A 47 -12.58 20.27 -3.95
C SER A 47 -12.12 18.85 -4.34
N PRO A 48 -12.93 17.80 -4.08
CA PRO A 48 -12.60 16.46 -4.55
C PRO A 48 -12.39 16.36 -6.06
N TRP A 49 -13.06 17.20 -6.85
CA TRP A 49 -12.90 17.26 -8.30
C TRP A 49 -11.55 17.85 -8.72
N GLU A 50 -11.14 18.96 -8.10
CA GLU A 50 -9.82 19.57 -8.32
C GLU A 50 -8.71 18.59 -7.89
N ALA A 51 -8.91 17.88 -6.79
CA ALA A 51 -8.00 16.81 -6.39
C ALA A 51 -7.87 15.73 -7.47
N MET A 52 -8.97 15.28 -8.08
CA MET A 52 -8.92 14.29 -9.18
C MET A 52 -8.24 14.85 -10.43
N GLU A 53 -8.43 16.11 -10.78
CA GLU A 53 -7.69 16.75 -11.89
C GLU A 53 -6.17 16.76 -11.61
N TRP A 54 -5.77 16.99 -10.36
CA TRP A 54 -4.37 16.95 -9.95
C TRP A 54 -3.80 15.51 -9.96
N TYR A 55 -4.59 14.50 -9.55
CA TYR A 55 -4.16 13.09 -9.53
C TYR A 55 -4.11 12.47 -10.92
N ARG A 56 -5.04 12.78 -11.81
CA ARG A 56 -5.19 12.15 -13.13
C ARG A 56 -3.90 12.03 -13.94
N PRO A 57 -3.11 13.08 -14.19
CA PRO A 57 -1.85 12.93 -14.93
C PRO A 57 -0.85 12.03 -14.21
N ARG A 58 -0.82 12.03 -12.88
CA ARG A 58 0.03 11.16 -12.08
C ARG A 58 -0.37 9.69 -12.18
N LEU A 59 -1.66 9.42 -12.11
CA LEU A 59 -2.21 8.06 -12.25
C LEU A 59 -1.98 7.47 -13.65
N ILE A 60 -2.09 8.29 -14.70
CA ILE A 60 -1.78 7.90 -16.08
C ILE A 60 -0.31 7.50 -16.18
N GLU A 61 0.60 8.30 -15.65
CA GLU A 61 2.03 8.02 -15.67
C GLU A 61 2.38 6.81 -14.78
N MET A 62 1.74 6.64 -13.62
CA MET A 62 1.90 5.44 -12.78
C MET A 62 1.51 4.18 -13.55
N LYS A 63 0.41 4.21 -14.32
CA LYS A 63 0.02 3.10 -15.18
C LYS A 63 1.05 2.85 -16.30
N ARG A 64 1.59 3.91 -16.90
CA ARG A 64 2.60 3.80 -17.97
C ARG A 64 3.85 3.08 -17.46
N VAL A 65 4.39 3.53 -16.33
CA VAL A 65 5.64 2.96 -15.78
C VAL A 65 5.46 1.58 -15.15
N LEU A 66 4.23 1.20 -14.80
CA LEU A 66 3.93 -0.11 -14.23
C LEU A 66 4.08 -1.20 -15.30
N LYS A 67 4.74 -2.31 -14.98
CA LYS A 67 4.84 -3.50 -15.86
C LYS A 67 3.48 -4.14 -16.09
N ASN A 68 3.34 -4.93 -17.15
CA ASN A 68 2.08 -5.64 -17.44
C ASN A 68 1.68 -6.61 -16.31
N THR A 69 2.64 -7.18 -15.61
CA THR A 69 2.44 -8.02 -14.42
C THR A 69 2.35 -7.24 -13.11
N GLY A 70 2.46 -5.91 -13.18
CA GLY A 70 2.59 -5.05 -12.02
C GLY A 70 1.27 -4.70 -11.33
N SER A 71 1.39 -4.32 -10.09
CA SER A 71 0.30 -3.96 -9.18
C SER A 71 0.46 -2.56 -8.60
N ILE A 72 -0.65 -1.89 -8.32
CA ILE A 72 -0.67 -0.59 -7.66
C ILE A 72 -1.63 -0.60 -6.48
N TYR A 73 -1.17 -0.06 -5.36
CA TYR A 73 -1.93 0.14 -4.13
C TYR A 73 -1.93 1.62 -3.79
N LEU A 74 -3.12 2.23 -3.74
CA LEU A 74 -3.27 3.63 -3.34
C LEU A 74 -4.06 3.70 -2.04
N GLN A 75 -3.42 4.23 -1.01
CA GLN A 75 -4.01 4.41 0.31
C GLN A 75 -4.54 5.83 0.46
N CYS A 76 -5.77 5.94 0.92
CA CYS A 76 -6.44 7.20 1.27
C CYS A 76 -7.54 6.95 2.29
N ASP A 77 -8.27 7.98 2.70
CA ASP A 77 -9.43 7.85 3.56
C ASP A 77 -10.76 8.07 2.82
N HIS A 78 -11.85 8.05 3.59
CA HIS A 78 -13.23 8.20 3.11
C HIS A 78 -13.50 9.49 2.33
N ARG A 79 -12.62 10.51 2.38
CA ARG A 79 -12.83 11.79 1.66
C ARG A 79 -12.60 11.63 0.17
N LEU A 80 -11.60 10.84 -0.21
CA LEU A 80 -11.19 10.70 -1.60
C LEU A 80 -11.47 9.34 -2.20
N VAL A 81 -11.60 8.27 -1.40
CA VAL A 81 -11.63 6.89 -1.91
C VAL A 81 -12.64 6.67 -3.03
N HIS A 82 -13.84 7.22 -2.92
CA HIS A 82 -14.89 7.02 -3.93
C HIS A 82 -14.59 7.74 -5.26
N TYR A 83 -14.03 8.94 -5.19
CA TYR A 83 -13.61 9.69 -6.39
C TYR A 83 -12.40 9.02 -7.03
N LEU A 84 -11.43 8.64 -6.22
CA LEU A 84 -10.21 7.95 -6.64
C LEU A 84 -10.55 6.60 -7.29
N LYS A 85 -11.51 5.84 -6.72
CA LYS A 85 -11.97 4.57 -7.29
C LYS A 85 -12.53 4.75 -8.71
N VAL A 86 -13.36 5.76 -8.93
CA VAL A 86 -13.92 6.06 -10.25
C VAL A 86 -12.83 6.47 -11.23
N GLU A 87 -11.90 7.32 -10.81
CA GLU A 87 -10.78 7.75 -11.64
C GLU A 87 -9.85 6.57 -12.00
N MET A 88 -9.58 5.70 -11.03
CA MET A 88 -8.79 4.48 -11.25
C MET A 88 -9.50 3.50 -12.21
N ASP A 89 -10.83 3.37 -12.13
CA ASP A 89 -11.60 2.56 -13.08
C ASP A 89 -11.48 3.10 -14.52
N ASN A 90 -11.51 4.42 -14.69
CA ASN A 90 -11.34 5.05 -16.00
C ASN A 90 -9.93 4.84 -16.56
N ILE A 91 -8.90 4.88 -15.73
CA ILE A 91 -7.50 4.80 -16.15
C ILE A 91 -7.05 3.33 -16.27
N PHE A 92 -7.22 2.53 -15.23
CA PHE A 92 -6.75 1.14 -15.19
C PHE A 92 -7.75 0.16 -15.81
N GLY A 93 -9.02 0.50 -15.81
CA GLY A 93 -10.14 -0.34 -16.24
C GLY A 93 -10.75 -1.11 -15.07
N ILE A 94 -12.08 -1.14 -15.00
CA ILE A 94 -12.86 -1.76 -13.92
C ILE A 94 -12.50 -3.25 -13.70
N LYS A 95 -12.13 -3.98 -14.75
CA LYS A 95 -11.74 -5.41 -14.68
C LYS A 95 -10.41 -5.62 -13.95
N ASN A 96 -9.60 -4.59 -13.86
CA ASN A 96 -8.29 -4.61 -13.20
C ASN A 96 -8.37 -4.21 -11.72
N PHE A 97 -9.52 -3.80 -11.22
CA PHE A 97 -9.79 -3.66 -9.80
C PHE A 97 -9.80 -5.05 -9.13
N LYS A 98 -9.07 -5.19 -8.04
CA LYS A 98 -8.96 -6.45 -7.30
C LYS A 98 -9.64 -6.38 -5.95
N ASN A 99 -9.28 -5.40 -5.12
CA ASN A 99 -9.88 -5.20 -3.79
C ASN A 99 -9.89 -3.73 -3.39
N GLU A 100 -10.88 -3.37 -2.58
CA GLU A 100 -10.80 -2.29 -1.62
C GLU A 100 -10.42 -2.91 -0.28
N ILE A 101 -9.21 -2.65 0.19
CA ILE A 101 -8.70 -3.15 1.45
C ILE A 101 -9.02 -2.13 2.53
N ILE A 102 -9.63 -2.59 3.62
CA ILE A 102 -9.93 -1.77 4.80
C ILE A 102 -8.85 -2.04 5.84
N TRP A 103 -7.95 -1.09 6.05
CA TRP A 103 -7.02 -1.15 7.17
C TRP A 103 -7.65 -0.46 8.37
N HIS A 104 -8.18 -1.25 9.30
CA HIS A 104 -8.78 -0.79 10.54
C HIS A 104 -7.74 -0.74 11.65
N TYR A 105 -7.74 0.36 12.41
CA TYR A 105 -6.86 0.55 13.55
C TYR A 105 -7.61 1.19 14.72
N ASN A 106 -7.29 0.74 15.94
CA ASN A 106 -7.82 1.32 17.15
C ASN A 106 -7.04 2.58 17.52
N ARG A 107 -7.71 3.70 17.61
CA ARG A 107 -7.17 4.97 18.06
C ARG A 107 -8.13 5.57 19.07
N TRP A 108 -7.59 6.02 20.22
CA TRP A 108 -8.43 6.73 21.17
C TRP A 108 -8.91 8.05 20.55
N THR A 109 -10.21 8.29 20.61
CA THR A 109 -10.85 9.49 20.05
C THR A 109 -11.81 10.06 21.08
N GLY A 110 -11.96 11.38 21.10
CA GLY A 110 -12.92 12.05 21.98
C GLY A 110 -14.38 11.79 21.58
N LYS A 111 -15.31 12.38 22.32
CA LYS A 111 -16.74 12.36 21.99
C LYS A 111 -16.98 12.94 20.59
N SER A 112 -17.84 12.29 19.82
CA SER A 112 -18.20 12.69 18.46
C SER A 112 -19.72 12.62 18.27
N LYS A 113 -20.25 13.48 17.38
CA LYS A 113 -21.65 13.44 16.96
C LYS A 113 -21.90 12.47 15.79
N LYS A 114 -20.88 11.72 15.35
CA LYS A 114 -20.94 10.71 14.29
C LYS A 114 -20.07 9.51 14.66
N PHE A 115 -20.21 8.42 13.91
CA PHE A 115 -19.32 7.27 14.06
C PHE A 115 -17.86 7.66 13.81
N GLN A 116 -16.95 7.10 14.60
CA GLN A 116 -15.52 7.37 14.48
C GLN A 116 -14.95 6.74 13.20
N SER A 117 -14.18 7.53 12.46
CA SER A 117 -13.45 7.02 11.29
C SER A 117 -12.12 6.45 11.78
N LEU A 118 -12.04 5.12 11.86
CA LEU A 118 -10.90 4.38 12.40
C LEU A 118 -10.34 3.41 11.37
N HIS A 119 -10.36 3.79 10.09
CA HIS A 119 -9.78 3.01 9.01
C HIS A 119 -9.32 3.91 7.88
N ASP A 120 -8.37 3.40 7.14
CA ASP A 120 -8.00 3.88 5.81
C ASP A 120 -8.43 2.84 4.77
N ASN A 121 -8.63 3.30 3.55
CA ASN A 121 -8.94 2.47 2.40
C ASN A 121 -7.69 2.33 1.53
N ILE A 122 -7.43 1.13 1.02
CA ILE A 122 -6.34 0.89 0.08
C ILE A 122 -6.95 0.26 -1.16
N LEU A 123 -6.92 1.00 -2.27
CA LEU A 123 -7.41 0.51 -3.56
C LEU A 123 -6.32 -0.33 -4.24
N PHE A 124 -6.60 -1.58 -4.48
CA PHE A 124 -5.70 -2.51 -5.18
C PHE A 124 -6.14 -2.71 -6.62
N TYR A 125 -5.27 -2.31 -7.55
CA TYR A 125 -5.41 -2.54 -8.98
C TYR A 125 -4.20 -3.25 -9.55
N THR A 126 -4.39 -3.88 -10.71
CA THR A 126 -3.32 -4.43 -11.53
C THR A 126 -3.31 -3.76 -12.90
N LYS A 127 -2.19 -3.79 -13.63
CA LYS A 127 -2.15 -3.24 -14.98
C LYS A 127 -2.92 -4.12 -15.97
N THR A 128 -2.80 -5.45 -15.81
CA THR A 128 -3.49 -6.46 -16.64
C THR A 128 -4.07 -7.58 -15.76
N ASN A 129 -4.67 -8.59 -16.36
CA ASN A 129 -5.13 -9.79 -15.65
C ASN A 129 -3.99 -10.79 -15.33
N GLU A 130 -2.81 -10.62 -15.92
CA GLU A 130 -1.61 -11.40 -15.61
C GLU A 130 -0.76 -10.63 -14.61
N TYR A 131 -0.89 -10.93 -13.32
CA TYR A 131 -0.21 -10.19 -12.25
C TYR A 131 0.38 -11.11 -11.18
N ILE A 132 1.38 -10.60 -10.49
CA ILE A 132 2.01 -11.29 -9.37
C ILE A 132 1.11 -11.14 -8.14
N PHE A 133 0.70 -12.27 -7.55
CA PHE A 133 0.02 -12.28 -6.26
C PHE A 133 0.42 -13.51 -5.43
N ASN A 134 1.19 -13.27 -4.39
CA ASN A 134 1.65 -14.26 -3.43
C ASN A 134 0.66 -14.29 -2.26
N VAL A 135 -0.13 -15.34 -2.15
CA VAL A 135 -1.18 -15.46 -1.11
C VAL A 135 -0.54 -15.40 0.27
N GLN A 136 -0.98 -14.42 1.06
CA GLN A 136 -0.60 -14.29 2.46
C GLN A 136 -1.59 -15.08 3.33
N TYR A 137 -1.09 -15.70 4.39
CA TYR A 137 -1.90 -16.52 5.29
C TYR A 137 -1.83 -15.99 6.71
N LYS A 138 -2.94 -16.07 7.41
CA LYS A 138 -3.04 -15.84 8.85
C LYS A 138 -3.34 -17.14 9.59
N ASP A 139 -2.96 -17.18 10.85
CA ASP A 139 -3.22 -18.32 11.70
C ASP A 139 -4.72 -18.63 11.81
N TYR A 140 -5.04 -19.91 12.00
CA TYR A 140 -6.39 -20.32 12.35
C TYR A 140 -6.78 -19.78 13.72
N THR A 141 -8.03 -19.34 13.84
CA THR A 141 -8.62 -19.11 15.17
C THR A 141 -8.64 -20.40 15.97
N GLU A 142 -8.62 -20.31 17.30
CA GLU A 142 -8.67 -21.47 18.18
C GLU A 142 -9.87 -22.41 17.89
N GLY A 143 -11.04 -21.84 17.60
CA GLY A 143 -12.21 -22.61 17.18
C GLY A 143 -12.04 -23.31 15.82
N SER A 144 -11.24 -22.75 14.92
CA SER A 144 -10.92 -23.37 13.63
C SER A 144 -9.84 -24.46 13.77
N LYS A 145 -8.88 -24.28 14.65
CA LYS A 145 -7.87 -25.30 14.98
C LYS A 145 -8.57 -26.56 15.52
N LYS A 146 -9.44 -26.42 16.52
CA LYS A 146 -10.22 -27.53 17.11
C LYS A 146 -11.07 -28.29 16.08
N ARG A 147 -11.70 -27.58 15.13
CA ARG A 147 -12.48 -28.22 14.05
C ARG A 147 -11.60 -28.97 13.05
N LYS A 148 -10.36 -28.49 12.80
CA LYS A 148 -9.43 -29.12 11.85
C LYS A 148 -8.74 -30.37 12.39
N GLU A 149 -8.56 -30.48 13.70
CA GLU A 149 -8.10 -31.73 14.34
C GLU A 149 -8.97 -32.94 13.97
N HIS A 150 -10.25 -32.69 13.60
CA HIS A 150 -11.18 -33.71 13.16
C HIS A 150 -11.37 -33.83 11.64
N THR A 151 -10.75 -32.96 10.80
CA THR A 151 -11.03 -32.95 9.36
C THR A 151 -9.74 -32.81 8.55
N LEU A 152 -8.95 -33.87 8.51
CA LEU A 152 -7.71 -33.97 7.73
C LEU A 152 -7.94 -34.29 6.24
N HIS A 153 -9.20 -34.44 5.82
CA HIS A 153 -9.51 -34.88 4.47
C HIS A 153 -10.35 -33.84 3.71
N ARG A 154 -10.00 -33.64 2.45
CA ARG A 154 -10.82 -32.86 1.49
C ARG A 154 -11.16 -33.72 0.29
N PHE A 155 -12.17 -33.31 -0.48
CA PHE A 155 -12.55 -33.95 -1.73
C PHE A 155 -12.17 -33.05 -2.90
N LYS A 156 -11.55 -33.62 -3.92
CA LYS A 156 -11.29 -32.98 -5.20
C LYS A 156 -11.69 -33.98 -6.28
N ASN A 157 -12.57 -33.59 -7.19
CA ASN A 157 -13.12 -34.46 -8.26
C ASN A 157 -13.70 -35.81 -7.75
N GLY A 158 -14.33 -35.80 -6.57
CA GLY A 158 -14.92 -37.02 -5.94
C GLY A 158 -13.91 -37.88 -5.16
N GLU A 159 -12.63 -37.60 -5.22
CA GLU A 159 -11.60 -38.33 -4.48
C GLU A 159 -11.23 -37.65 -3.16
N LYS A 160 -11.10 -38.46 -2.11
CA LYS A 160 -10.71 -38.03 -0.77
C LYS A 160 -9.20 -37.97 -0.66
N TYR A 161 -8.65 -36.80 -0.31
CA TYR A 161 -7.20 -36.62 -0.10
C TYR A 161 -6.89 -36.02 1.26
N LEU A 162 -5.71 -36.35 1.79
CA LEU A 162 -5.19 -35.82 3.04
C LEU A 162 -4.60 -34.42 2.81
N VAL A 163 -5.01 -33.44 3.63
CA VAL A 163 -4.40 -32.10 3.62
C VAL A 163 -3.15 -32.11 4.48
N THR A 164 -2.00 -32.22 3.84
CA THR A 164 -0.69 -32.29 4.53
C THR A 164 -0.08 -30.92 4.84
N GLU A 165 -0.52 -29.84 4.14
CA GLU A 165 -0.01 -28.49 4.35
C GLU A 165 -1.02 -27.60 5.10
N ASN A 166 -0.65 -27.19 6.31
CA ASN A 166 -1.44 -26.29 7.14
C ASN A 166 -0.91 -24.86 7.02
N LYS A 167 -1.14 -24.21 5.86
CA LYS A 167 -0.68 -22.83 5.61
C LYS A 167 -1.48 -21.74 6.34
N GLY A 168 -2.52 -22.09 7.07
CA GLY A 168 -3.40 -21.09 7.67
C GLY A 168 -4.63 -20.76 6.81
N VAL A 169 -5.26 -19.61 7.09
CA VAL A 169 -6.40 -19.06 6.31
C VAL A 169 -5.86 -17.95 5.41
N PRO A 170 -6.20 -17.93 4.12
CA PRO A 170 -5.84 -16.79 3.28
C PRO A 170 -6.27 -15.47 3.92
N GLN A 171 -5.41 -14.46 3.86
CA GLN A 171 -5.70 -13.13 4.38
C GLN A 171 -6.88 -12.53 3.60
N ASN A 172 -7.80 -11.90 4.31
CA ASN A 172 -8.92 -11.17 3.72
C ASN A 172 -8.56 -9.68 3.51
N ASP A 173 -9.50 -8.91 2.98
CA ASP A 173 -9.37 -7.49 2.67
C ASP A 173 -9.74 -6.55 3.83
N VAL A 174 -10.11 -7.09 5.00
CA VAL A 174 -10.31 -6.29 6.22
C VAL A 174 -9.18 -6.61 7.20
N TRP A 175 -8.23 -5.67 7.32
CA TRP A 175 -7.02 -5.84 8.11
C TRP A 175 -7.18 -5.16 9.47
N THR A 176 -7.34 -5.97 10.52
CA THR A 176 -7.56 -5.52 11.90
C THR A 176 -6.39 -5.88 12.82
N ASP A 177 -5.42 -6.58 12.29
CA ASP A 177 -4.29 -7.16 13.00
C ASP A 177 -3.01 -6.30 12.96
N ILE A 178 -3.03 -5.20 12.19
CA ILE A 178 -1.92 -4.25 12.09
C ILE A 178 -2.31 -2.96 12.82
N PRO A 179 -1.75 -2.68 14.01
CA PRO A 179 -2.03 -1.45 14.73
C PRO A 179 -1.38 -0.23 14.04
N PHE A 180 -1.92 0.96 14.30
CA PHE A 180 -1.18 2.20 13.99
C PHE A 180 0.06 2.32 14.90
N ILE A 181 1.04 3.11 14.47
CA ILE A 181 2.27 3.32 15.25
C ILE A 181 1.97 4.21 16.47
N PRO A 182 2.02 3.67 17.69
CA PRO A 182 1.78 4.47 18.89
C PRO A 182 2.90 5.51 19.11
N PRO A 183 2.63 6.61 19.84
CA PRO A 183 3.63 7.65 20.10
C PRO A 183 4.94 7.15 20.73
N SER A 184 4.86 6.11 21.55
CA SER A 184 6.00 5.51 22.25
C SER A 184 6.76 4.45 21.44
N SER A 185 6.36 4.17 20.21
CA SER A 185 6.99 3.15 19.39
C SER A 185 8.40 3.55 18.96
N LYS A 186 9.35 2.62 19.05
CA LYS A 186 10.70 2.77 18.50
C LYS A 186 10.72 2.90 16.98
N GLU A 187 9.66 2.48 16.31
CA GLU A 187 9.51 2.60 14.86
C GLU A 187 9.30 4.05 14.41
N ARG A 188 8.87 4.94 15.31
CA ARG A 188 8.61 6.35 14.97
C ARG A 188 9.89 7.11 14.68
N VAL A 189 9.89 7.81 13.53
CA VAL A 189 11.00 8.66 13.08
C VAL A 189 10.69 10.15 13.19
N GLY A 190 9.59 10.52 13.84
CA GLY A 190 9.20 11.93 14.04
C GLY A 190 8.62 12.60 12.80
N TYR A 191 8.20 11.83 11.80
CA TYR A 191 7.45 12.32 10.64
C TYR A 191 5.95 12.10 10.86
N ASP A 192 5.15 13.12 10.55
CA ASP A 192 3.69 13.01 10.67
C ASP A 192 3.16 11.97 9.68
N THR A 193 2.10 11.26 10.07
CA THR A 193 1.40 10.27 9.23
C THR A 193 2.22 9.03 8.81
N GLN A 194 3.37 8.76 9.43
CA GLN A 194 4.16 7.55 9.17
C GLN A 194 3.29 6.27 9.25
N LYS A 195 3.36 5.43 8.23
CA LYS A 195 2.66 4.12 8.19
C LYS A 195 3.51 3.01 8.83
N PRO A 196 2.86 1.99 9.45
CA PRO A 196 3.56 0.84 10.02
C PRO A 196 4.31 0.03 8.96
N LYS A 197 5.51 -0.44 9.28
CA LYS A 197 6.28 -1.34 8.41
C LYS A 197 5.49 -2.61 8.04
N GLU A 198 4.75 -3.17 8.98
CA GLU A 198 3.99 -4.41 8.76
C GLU A 198 2.89 -4.26 7.72
N LEU A 199 2.26 -3.07 7.62
CA LEU A 199 1.29 -2.76 6.56
C LEU A 199 1.94 -2.84 5.18
N ILE A 200 3.06 -2.15 5.02
CA ILE A 200 3.81 -2.09 3.76
C ILE A 200 4.42 -3.45 3.41
N LYS A 201 4.93 -4.17 4.42
CA LYS A 201 5.48 -5.52 4.26
C LYS A 201 4.46 -6.49 3.68
N ARG A 202 3.22 -6.47 4.19
CA ARG A 202 2.13 -7.28 3.65
C ARG A 202 1.86 -7.00 2.18
N ILE A 203 1.81 -5.74 1.78
CA ILE A 203 1.61 -5.32 0.40
C ILE A 203 2.78 -5.77 -0.49
N ILE A 204 4.02 -5.50 -0.09
CA ILE A 204 5.21 -5.85 -0.88
C ILE A 204 5.33 -7.37 -1.06
N LEU A 205 5.13 -8.15 0.01
CA LEU A 205 5.17 -9.61 -0.07
C LEU A 205 4.05 -10.18 -0.95
N SER A 206 2.87 -9.55 -0.94
CA SER A 206 1.73 -10.03 -1.74
C SER A 206 1.94 -9.81 -3.24
N SER A 207 2.56 -8.71 -3.65
CA SER A 207 2.55 -8.27 -5.06
C SER A 207 3.92 -8.00 -5.65
N SER A 208 4.96 -8.61 -5.09
CA SER A 208 6.31 -8.59 -5.65
C SER A 208 7.14 -9.79 -5.22
N ASN A 209 8.21 -10.08 -5.96
CA ASN A 209 9.23 -11.06 -5.64
C ASN A 209 10.57 -10.36 -5.31
N GLU A 210 11.54 -11.09 -4.76
CA GLU A 210 12.90 -10.58 -4.55
C GLU A 210 13.50 -10.08 -5.88
N GLY A 211 14.18 -8.95 -5.82
CA GLY A 211 14.76 -8.29 -7.00
C GLY A 211 13.79 -7.42 -7.81
N ASP A 212 12.48 -7.50 -7.58
CA ASP A 212 11.49 -6.62 -8.22
C ASP A 212 11.65 -5.16 -7.78
N VAL A 213 11.15 -4.23 -8.56
CA VAL A 213 11.22 -2.78 -8.30
C VAL A 213 9.93 -2.31 -7.63
N VAL A 214 10.06 -1.81 -6.42
CA VAL A 214 8.98 -1.17 -5.65
C VAL A 214 9.12 0.34 -5.74
N ALA A 215 8.05 1.04 -6.10
CA ALA A 215 8.02 2.48 -6.20
C ALA A 215 7.01 3.11 -5.22
N ASP A 216 7.39 4.28 -4.68
CA ASP A 216 6.51 5.13 -3.89
C ASP A 216 6.73 6.60 -4.28
N PHE A 217 5.71 7.19 -4.89
CA PHE A 217 5.74 8.57 -5.39
C PHE A 217 5.19 9.59 -4.38
N PHE A 218 4.88 9.14 -3.17
CA PHE A 218 4.44 9.93 -2.02
C PHE A 218 5.09 9.40 -0.74
N MET A 219 6.42 9.18 -0.78
CA MET A 219 7.09 8.32 0.18
C MET A 219 7.12 8.82 1.62
N GLY A 220 6.91 10.13 1.86
CA GLY A 220 6.95 10.72 3.19
C GLY A 220 8.18 10.29 3.98
N SER A 221 7.98 9.58 5.09
CA SER A 221 9.06 9.05 5.91
C SER A 221 9.84 7.86 5.31
N GLY A 222 9.49 7.43 4.09
CA GLY A 222 10.18 6.38 3.35
C GLY A 222 9.95 4.95 3.88
N THR A 223 8.88 4.69 4.60
CA THR A 223 8.62 3.34 5.14
C THR A 223 8.58 2.28 4.03
N SER A 224 8.00 2.58 2.87
CA SER A 224 7.94 1.73 1.69
C SER A 224 9.33 1.38 1.14
N MET A 225 10.22 2.35 1.08
CA MET A 225 11.61 2.16 0.60
C MET A 225 12.42 1.30 1.57
N VAL A 226 12.29 1.58 2.87
CA VAL A 226 12.93 0.81 3.94
C VAL A 226 12.50 -0.66 3.89
N VAL A 227 11.19 -0.93 3.82
CA VAL A 227 10.67 -2.30 3.77
C VAL A 227 11.04 -2.99 2.46
N ALA A 228 11.04 -2.29 1.33
CA ALA A 228 11.51 -2.85 0.07
C ALA A 228 12.96 -3.33 0.17
N LYS A 229 13.86 -2.50 0.73
CA LYS A 229 15.27 -2.88 0.98
C LYS A 229 15.39 -4.06 1.93
N GLU A 230 14.70 -4.05 3.07
CA GLU A 230 14.69 -5.16 4.06
C GLU A 230 14.23 -6.49 3.43
N LEU A 231 13.40 -6.45 2.42
CA LEU A 231 12.85 -7.62 1.73
C LEU A 231 13.60 -7.98 0.44
N ASN A 232 14.79 -7.43 0.19
CA ASN A 232 15.58 -7.65 -1.03
C ASN A 232 14.89 -7.20 -2.33
N ARG A 233 14.04 -6.17 -2.27
CA ARG A 233 13.49 -5.51 -3.46
C ARG A 233 14.34 -4.30 -3.81
N ARG A 234 14.44 -4.01 -5.08
CA ARG A 234 14.95 -2.72 -5.53
C ARG A 234 13.87 -1.66 -5.30
N TYR A 235 14.26 -0.42 -5.14
CA TYR A 235 13.30 0.63 -4.85
C TYR A 235 13.61 1.92 -5.61
N ILE A 236 12.57 2.74 -5.77
CA ILE A 236 12.66 4.12 -6.20
C ILE A 236 11.52 4.91 -5.54
N GLY A 237 11.83 6.07 -5.01
CA GLY A 237 10.82 6.92 -4.37
C GLY A 237 11.12 8.39 -4.50
N CYS A 238 10.11 9.21 -4.30
CA CYS A 238 10.28 10.66 -4.20
C CYS A 238 9.33 11.29 -3.20
N ASP A 239 9.76 12.44 -2.75
CA ASP A 239 8.93 13.39 -2.02
C ASP A 239 9.37 14.81 -2.39
N ILE A 240 8.45 15.75 -2.40
CA ILE A 240 8.77 17.16 -2.65
C ILE A 240 9.43 17.82 -1.43
N ASN A 241 9.23 17.23 -0.24
CA ASN A 241 9.77 17.74 1.02
C ASN A 241 11.21 17.23 1.25
N PRO A 242 12.23 18.12 1.27
CA PRO A 242 13.62 17.71 1.51
C PRO A 242 13.83 16.96 2.82
N LYS A 243 13.07 17.30 3.86
CA LYS A 243 13.13 16.62 5.16
C LYS A 243 12.66 15.16 5.08
N ALA A 244 11.63 14.87 4.27
CA ALA A 244 11.19 13.51 4.02
C ALA A 244 12.31 12.68 3.39
N VAL A 245 12.99 13.25 2.41
CA VAL A 245 14.13 12.61 1.72
C VAL A 245 15.31 12.39 2.67
N GLU A 246 15.65 13.38 3.51
CA GLU A 246 16.71 13.26 4.52
C GLU A 246 16.41 12.11 5.51
N ILE A 247 15.20 12.09 6.08
CA ILE A 247 14.76 11.03 7.00
C ILE A 247 14.85 9.66 6.33
N THR A 248 14.39 9.58 5.07
CA THR A 248 14.40 8.32 4.32
C THR A 248 15.82 7.83 4.06
N ASN A 249 16.73 8.71 3.62
CA ASN A 249 18.13 8.34 3.38
C ASN A 249 18.78 7.81 4.66
N LYS A 250 18.62 8.51 5.78
CA LYS A 250 19.14 8.07 7.07
C LYS A 250 18.62 6.67 7.45
N ARG A 251 17.32 6.42 7.30
CA ARG A 251 16.72 5.10 7.56
C ARG A 251 17.26 4.01 6.64
N LEU A 252 17.60 4.36 5.41
CA LEU A 252 18.17 3.42 4.44
C LEU A 252 19.64 3.12 4.71
N GLU A 253 20.40 4.06 5.29
CA GLU A 253 21.78 3.85 5.73
C GLU A 253 21.87 2.89 6.93
N ASP A 254 20.86 2.88 7.80
CA ASP A 254 20.82 2.07 9.02
C ASP A 254 20.49 0.57 8.74
N ILE A 255 20.26 0.17 7.48
CA ILE A 255 19.93 -1.19 7.02
C ILE A 255 21.00 -1.67 6.04
#